data_ae677cc2c9f637d8b0f98f0d329eeabe
#
_entry.id   ae677cc2c9f637d8b0f98f0d329eeabe
#
_cell.length_a   1.000
_cell.length_b   1.000
_cell.length_c   1.000
_cell.angle_alpha   90.00
_cell.angle_beta   90.00
_cell.angle_gamma   90.00
#
_symmetry.space_group_name_H-M   'P 1'
#
loop_
_entity.id
_entity.type
_entity.pdbx_description
1 polymer ?
#
loop_
_entity_poly.entity_id
_entity_poly.type
_entity_poly.pdbx_seq_one_letter_code
_entity_poly.pdbx_strand_id
1 'polypeptide(L)'
;MAISTKAELHTAVANWLNRSDLTDRIPEFIALAEAQLNRNLRTREMLVRKTSPLATQYVNLPPDYLEMTNIELTSTSPPKRLVYATSDRIDDYRTQQNNTVGVPAYYTIEGTTIQIYQLLMQHIHFK
;
A
#
# COMPACT_ATOMS: atom_id res chain seq x y z
N MET A 1 6.15 5.03 -34.87
CA MET A 1 6.79 6.04 -34.01
C MET A 1 6.60 5.60 -32.57
N ALA A 2 7.66 5.41 -31.83
CA ALA A 2 7.58 5.02 -30.43
C ALA A 2 7.32 6.28 -29.59
N ILE A 3 6.28 6.26 -28.74
CA ILE A 3 5.96 7.34 -27.80
C ILE A 3 6.76 7.02 -26.52
N SER A 4 7.76 7.84 -26.23
CA SER A 4 8.66 7.64 -25.08
C SER A 4 8.52 8.72 -24.00
N THR A 5 7.90 9.84 -24.33
CA THR A 5 7.72 10.97 -23.42
C THR A 5 6.25 11.37 -23.30
N LYS A 6 5.89 12.00 -22.18
CA LYS A 6 4.54 12.55 -21.96
C LYS A 6 4.17 13.61 -23.00
N ALA A 7 5.13 14.44 -23.42
CA ALA A 7 4.92 15.45 -24.46
C ALA A 7 4.59 14.83 -25.83
N GLU A 8 5.28 13.76 -26.20
CA GLU A 8 4.99 13.01 -27.43
C GLU A 8 3.61 12.36 -27.38
N LEU A 9 3.19 11.86 -26.21
CA LEU A 9 1.85 11.32 -26.01
C LEU A 9 0.79 12.39 -26.22
N HIS A 10 0.95 13.60 -25.65
CA HIS A 10 0.04 14.73 -25.88
C HIS A 10 -0.09 15.06 -27.35
N THR A 11 1.05 15.17 -28.05
CA THR A 11 1.07 15.48 -29.49
C THR A 11 0.40 14.37 -30.31
N ALA A 12 0.67 13.11 -29.97
CA ALA A 12 0.06 11.98 -30.66
C ALA A 12 -1.46 11.96 -30.49
N VAL A 13 -1.96 12.20 -29.26
CA VAL A 13 -3.40 12.27 -28.98
C VAL A 13 -4.05 13.44 -29.74
N ALA A 14 -3.43 14.63 -29.76
CA ALA A 14 -3.93 15.78 -30.51
C ALA A 14 -4.02 15.48 -32.01
N ASN A 15 -3.01 14.85 -32.58
CA ASN A 15 -2.97 14.44 -33.98
C ASN A 15 -4.05 13.39 -34.33
N TRP A 16 -4.28 12.42 -33.43
CA TRP A 16 -5.33 11.42 -33.61
C TRP A 16 -6.72 12.01 -33.56
N LEU A 17 -6.97 12.96 -32.65
CA LEU A 17 -8.26 13.67 -32.56
C LEU A 17 -8.49 14.63 -33.74
N ASN A 18 -7.44 15.07 -34.41
CA ASN A 18 -7.45 16.06 -35.49
C ASN A 18 -8.27 17.32 -35.09
N ARG A 19 -8.15 17.75 -33.83
CA ARG A 19 -8.87 18.89 -33.25
C ARG A 19 -7.92 19.72 -32.40
N SER A 20 -7.90 21.02 -32.65
CA SER A 20 -7.07 21.98 -31.91
C SER A 20 -7.75 22.55 -30.67
N ASP A 21 -9.09 22.48 -30.59
CA ASP A 21 -9.90 23.00 -29.49
C ASP A 21 -9.83 22.13 -28.19
N LEU A 22 -9.36 20.91 -28.31
CA LEU A 22 -9.24 19.97 -27.18
C LEU A 22 -7.83 19.85 -26.59
N THR A 23 -6.86 20.59 -27.11
CA THR A 23 -5.46 20.51 -26.70
C THR A 23 -5.29 20.74 -25.19
N ASP A 24 -6.04 21.68 -24.61
CA ASP A 24 -5.99 21.99 -23.18
C ASP A 24 -6.67 20.92 -22.30
N ARG A 25 -7.50 20.04 -22.90
CA ARG A 25 -8.19 18.95 -22.20
C ARG A 25 -7.43 17.63 -22.23
N ILE A 26 -6.48 17.48 -23.14
CA ILE A 26 -5.68 16.25 -23.27
C ILE A 26 -4.97 15.86 -21.96
N PRO A 27 -4.37 16.78 -21.19
CA PRO A 27 -3.76 16.44 -19.90
C PRO A 27 -4.74 15.82 -18.91
N GLU A 28 -6.00 16.26 -18.90
CA GLU A 28 -7.05 15.72 -18.02
C GLU A 28 -7.38 14.26 -18.40
N PHE A 29 -7.50 13.95 -19.68
CA PHE A 29 -7.76 12.59 -20.17
C PHE A 29 -6.58 11.65 -19.85
N ILE A 30 -5.35 12.14 -20.00
CA ILE A 30 -4.16 11.36 -19.65
C ILE A 30 -4.14 11.09 -18.15
N ALA A 31 -4.42 12.09 -17.30
CA ALA A 31 -4.48 11.91 -15.86
C ALA A 31 -5.56 10.88 -15.43
N LEU A 32 -6.72 10.89 -16.06
CA LEU A 32 -7.77 9.89 -15.83
C LEU A 32 -7.31 8.48 -16.23
N ALA A 33 -6.65 8.34 -17.37
CA ALA A 33 -6.10 7.06 -17.82
C ALA A 33 -4.99 6.56 -16.89
N GLU A 34 -4.07 7.43 -16.46
CA GLU A 34 -3.03 7.11 -15.49
C GLU A 34 -3.64 6.63 -14.15
N ALA A 35 -4.67 7.32 -13.65
CA ALA A 35 -5.37 6.93 -12.43
C ALA A 35 -6.03 5.55 -12.56
N GLN A 36 -6.64 5.24 -13.71
CA GLN A 36 -7.25 3.95 -13.98
C GLN A 36 -6.20 2.84 -14.10
N LEU A 37 -5.08 3.10 -14.79
CA LEU A 37 -3.96 2.17 -14.90
C LEU A 37 -3.36 1.86 -13.52
N ASN A 38 -3.10 2.88 -12.71
CA ASN A 38 -2.57 2.72 -11.36
C ASN A 38 -3.50 1.91 -10.44
N ARG A 39 -4.80 1.97 -10.67
CA ARG A 39 -5.79 1.19 -9.92
C ARG A 39 -5.82 -0.29 -10.34
N ASN A 40 -5.68 -0.56 -11.63
CA ASN A 40 -5.86 -1.90 -12.20
C ASN A 40 -4.55 -2.68 -12.37
N LEU A 41 -3.45 -1.99 -12.66
CA LEU A 41 -2.15 -2.62 -12.87
C LEU A 41 -1.44 -2.86 -11.53
N ARG A 42 -0.81 -4.01 -11.45
CA ARG A 42 0.13 -4.39 -10.38
C ARG A 42 1.44 -4.83 -11.04
N THR A 43 2.41 -3.94 -11.08
CA THR A 43 3.72 -4.24 -11.65
C THR A 43 4.73 -4.54 -10.56
N ARG A 44 5.81 -5.24 -10.92
CA ARG A 44 6.88 -5.56 -9.98
C ARG A 44 7.59 -4.30 -9.44
N GLU A 45 7.67 -3.25 -10.23
CA GLU A 45 8.24 -1.96 -9.84
C GLU A 45 7.42 -1.23 -8.77
N MET A 46 6.13 -1.57 -8.63
CA MET A 46 5.26 -1.03 -7.58
C MET A 46 5.48 -1.70 -6.21
N LEU A 47 6.26 -2.79 -6.16
CA LEU A 47 6.60 -3.45 -4.90
C LEU A 47 7.66 -2.65 -4.17
N VAL A 48 7.26 -1.99 -3.09
CA VAL A 48 8.15 -1.19 -2.24
C VAL A 48 8.22 -1.84 -0.85
N ARG A 49 9.45 -1.98 -0.34
CA ARG A 49 9.68 -2.44 1.04
C ARG A 49 9.89 -1.22 1.92
N LYS A 50 9.07 -1.10 2.95
CA LYS A 50 9.22 -0.06 3.99
C LYS A 50 9.40 -0.70 5.36
N THR A 51 10.19 -0.05 6.20
CA THR A 51 10.40 -0.45 7.60
C THR A 51 9.84 0.65 8.48
N SER A 52 9.09 0.27 9.52
CA SER A 52 8.59 1.19 10.53
C SER A 52 8.85 0.63 11.92
N PRO A 53 9.21 1.46 12.90
CA PRO A 53 9.29 1.04 14.29
C PRO A 53 7.89 0.70 14.81
N LEU A 54 7.76 -0.41 15.50
CA LEU A 54 6.53 -0.81 16.17
C LEU A 54 6.56 -0.32 17.63
N ALA A 55 6.22 0.95 17.82
CA ALA A 55 6.18 1.56 19.16
C ALA A 55 4.79 1.52 19.78
N THR A 56 3.75 1.45 18.94
CA THR A 56 2.34 1.45 19.37
C THR A 56 1.56 0.35 18.65
N GLN A 57 0.38 0.05 19.15
CA GLN A 57 -0.55 -0.90 18.54
C GLN A 57 -0.98 -0.50 17.13
N TYR A 58 -0.98 0.78 16.83
CA TYR A 58 -1.40 1.34 15.54
C TYR A 58 -0.21 1.95 14.83
N VAL A 59 -0.04 1.59 13.57
CA VAL A 59 1.01 2.11 12.69
C VAL A 59 0.35 2.66 11.43
N ASN A 60 0.71 3.89 11.06
CA ASN A 60 0.17 4.50 9.85
C ASN A 60 0.72 3.82 8.60
N LEU A 61 -0.18 3.59 7.63
CA LEU A 61 0.19 3.15 6.30
C LEU A 61 0.91 4.26 5.54
N PRO A 62 1.84 3.94 4.64
CA PRO A 62 2.40 4.92 3.72
C PRO A 62 1.29 5.58 2.87
N PRO A 63 1.44 6.87 2.50
CA PRO A 63 0.41 7.57 1.70
C PRO A 63 0.23 6.99 0.29
N ASP A 64 1.23 6.27 -0.20
CA ASP A 64 1.26 5.57 -1.49
C ASP A 64 0.84 4.09 -1.39
N TYR A 65 0.24 3.69 -0.25
CA TYR A 65 -0.23 2.33 -0.03
C TYR A 65 -1.39 1.95 -0.95
N LEU A 66 -1.28 0.83 -1.64
CA LEU A 66 -2.32 0.23 -2.47
C LEU A 66 -2.77 -1.12 -1.91
N GLU A 67 -1.82 -2.00 -1.64
CA GLU A 67 -2.09 -3.37 -1.20
C GLU A 67 -0.94 -3.92 -0.36
N MET A 68 -1.24 -4.75 0.63
CA MET A 68 -0.25 -5.43 1.46
C MET A 68 0.09 -6.79 0.87
N THR A 69 1.34 -6.96 0.48
CA THR A 69 1.83 -8.26 0.01
C THR A 69 2.32 -9.12 1.17
N ASN A 70 3.08 -8.53 2.07
CA ASN A 70 3.65 -9.24 3.22
C ASN A 70 4.01 -8.25 4.34
N ILE A 71 3.88 -8.72 5.58
CA ILE A 71 4.31 -8.01 6.78
C ILE A 71 5.12 -8.98 7.64
N GLU A 72 6.30 -8.57 8.05
CA GLU A 72 7.17 -9.42 8.86
C GLU A 72 7.92 -8.64 9.95
N LEU A 73 8.11 -9.29 11.09
CA LEU A 73 8.94 -8.78 12.18
C LEU A 73 10.40 -9.10 11.89
N THR A 74 11.22 -8.06 11.82
CA THR A 74 12.66 -8.19 11.55
C THR A 74 13.51 -8.32 12.82
N SER A 75 12.91 -8.04 13.97
CA SER A 75 13.57 -8.15 15.27
C SER A 75 13.67 -9.59 15.80
N THR A 76 12.96 -10.53 15.17
CA THR A 76 13.06 -11.96 15.47
C THR A 76 14.01 -12.65 14.49
N SER A 77 14.77 -13.62 14.98
CA SER A 77 15.61 -14.47 14.13
C SER A 77 15.15 -15.93 14.26
N PRO A 78 14.60 -16.53 13.21
CA PRO A 78 14.29 -15.97 11.89
C PRO A 78 13.14 -14.92 11.91
N PRO A 79 13.04 -14.06 10.88
CA PRO A 79 11.94 -13.10 10.77
C PRO A 79 10.57 -13.78 10.81
N LYS A 80 9.66 -13.25 11.64
CA LYS A 80 8.33 -13.82 11.82
C LYS A 80 7.32 -13.08 10.95
N ARG A 81 6.61 -13.80 10.10
CA ARG A 81 5.52 -13.25 9.30
C ARG A 81 4.28 -13.07 10.16
N LEU A 82 3.62 -11.92 10.00
CA LEU A 82 2.32 -11.65 10.62
C LEU A 82 1.19 -12.19 9.73
N VAL A 83 0.12 -12.64 10.36
CA VAL A 83 -1.06 -13.17 9.67
C VAL A 83 -2.18 -12.14 9.72
N TYR A 84 -2.84 -11.92 8.59
CA TYR A 84 -4.02 -11.06 8.55
C TYR A 84 -5.17 -11.68 9.33
N ALA A 85 -5.81 -10.89 10.17
CA ALA A 85 -7.04 -11.24 10.88
C ALA A 85 -8.03 -10.09 10.80
N THR A 86 -9.32 -10.36 10.87
CA THR A 86 -10.35 -9.32 10.96
C THR A 86 -10.32 -8.64 12.32
N SER A 87 -10.82 -7.41 12.41
CA SER A 87 -10.88 -6.65 13.67
C SER A 87 -11.56 -7.43 14.77
N ASP A 88 -12.74 -8.02 14.47
CA ASP A 88 -13.51 -8.84 15.41
C ASP A 88 -12.68 -9.98 15.99
N ARG A 89 -11.88 -10.64 15.14
CA ARG A 89 -11.04 -11.75 15.57
C ARG A 89 -9.86 -11.30 16.42
N ILE A 90 -9.34 -10.12 16.16
CA ILE A 90 -8.30 -9.51 17.01
C ILE A 90 -8.88 -9.16 18.39
N ASP A 91 -10.08 -8.66 18.45
CA ASP A 91 -10.78 -8.34 19.70
C ASP A 91 -11.11 -9.60 20.49
N ASP A 92 -11.53 -10.68 19.85
CA ASP A 92 -11.70 -11.99 20.46
C ASP A 92 -10.40 -12.52 21.09
N TYR A 93 -9.29 -12.48 20.35
CA TYR A 93 -8.00 -12.89 20.87
C TYR A 93 -7.54 -12.02 22.05
N ARG A 94 -7.78 -10.72 21.99
CA ARG A 94 -7.46 -9.79 23.08
C ARG A 94 -8.24 -10.13 24.34
N THR A 95 -9.51 -10.46 24.22
CA THR A 95 -10.38 -10.86 25.33
C THR A 95 -9.95 -12.19 25.91
N GLN A 96 -9.66 -13.20 25.08
CA GLN A 96 -9.25 -14.53 25.52
C GLN A 96 -7.90 -14.54 26.22
N GLN A 97 -6.96 -13.68 25.81
CA GLN A 97 -5.60 -13.63 26.36
C GLN A 97 -5.41 -12.52 27.40
N ASN A 98 -6.51 -11.92 27.90
CA ASN A 98 -6.45 -10.88 28.92
C ASN A 98 -5.52 -9.71 28.56
N ASN A 99 -5.47 -9.35 27.28
CA ASN A 99 -4.63 -8.28 26.73
C ASN A 99 -3.14 -8.44 27.05
N THR A 100 -2.66 -9.67 27.11
CA THR A 100 -1.27 -9.99 27.46
C THR A 100 -0.31 -9.51 26.38
N VAL A 101 0.74 -8.81 26.78
CA VAL A 101 1.82 -8.35 25.89
C VAL A 101 2.65 -9.55 25.43
N GLY A 102 2.86 -9.68 24.13
CA GLY A 102 3.61 -10.80 23.54
C GLY A 102 4.16 -10.47 22.16
N VAL A 103 4.86 -11.43 21.55
CA VAL A 103 5.39 -11.27 20.20
C VAL A 103 4.22 -11.10 19.21
N PRO A 104 4.18 -10.03 18.39
CA PRO A 104 3.15 -9.84 17.39
C PRO A 104 2.95 -11.05 16.48
N ALA A 105 1.70 -11.43 16.28
CA ALA A 105 1.32 -12.58 15.44
C ALA A 105 0.29 -12.23 14.38
N TYR A 106 -0.61 -11.29 14.68
CA TYR A 106 -1.72 -10.93 13.81
C TYR A 106 -1.75 -9.43 13.55
N TYR A 107 -2.29 -9.06 12.39
CA TYR A 107 -2.54 -7.67 12.04
C TYR A 107 -3.88 -7.53 11.32
N THR A 108 -4.47 -6.34 11.39
CA THR A 108 -5.58 -5.92 10.55
C THR A 108 -5.31 -4.54 10.00
N ILE A 109 -6.03 -4.16 8.95
CA ILE A 109 -5.93 -2.84 8.32
C ILE A 109 -7.28 -2.15 8.49
N GLU A 110 -7.25 -0.99 9.14
CA GLU A 110 -8.42 -0.14 9.36
C GLU A 110 -8.17 1.25 8.79
N GLY A 111 -8.83 1.54 7.66
CA GLY A 111 -8.64 2.82 6.98
C GLY A 111 -7.20 3.03 6.54
N THR A 112 -6.50 3.99 7.13
CA THR A 112 -5.10 4.34 6.84
C THR A 112 -4.12 3.82 7.88
N THR A 113 -4.56 2.96 8.80
CA THR A 113 -3.75 2.42 9.89
C THR A 113 -3.72 0.90 9.88
N ILE A 114 -2.60 0.35 10.33
CA ILE A 114 -2.47 -1.07 10.64
C ILE A 114 -2.57 -1.22 12.15
N GLN A 115 -3.50 -2.05 12.60
CA GLN A 115 -3.57 -2.49 13.98
C GLN A 115 -2.83 -3.82 14.12
N ILE A 116 -1.95 -3.91 15.12
CA ILE A 116 -1.17 -5.10 15.39
C ILE A 116 -1.55 -5.65 16.76
N TYR A 117 -1.73 -6.96 16.81
CA TYR A 117 -2.08 -7.66 18.02
C TYR A 117 -0.84 -8.33 18.65
N GLN A 118 -0.74 -8.22 19.98
CA GLN A 118 0.41 -8.58 20.81
C GLN A 118 1.62 -7.65 20.58
N LEU A 119 1.76 -6.65 21.44
CA LEU A 119 2.83 -5.65 21.39
C LEU A 119 4.04 -6.06 22.21
N LEU A 120 5.16 -6.25 21.52
CA LEU A 120 6.49 -5.96 22.05
C LEU A 120 7.07 -4.84 21.21
N MET A 121 7.78 -3.88 21.80
CA MET A 121 8.49 -2.83 21.05
C MET A 121 9.48 -3.47 20.07
N GLN A 122 9.13 -3.54 18.80
CA GLN A 122 9.94 -4.19 17.77
C GLN A 122 9.78 -3.47 16.43
N HIS A 123 10.73 -3.68 15.53
CA HIS A 123 10.68 -3.12 14.17
C HIS A 123 9.96 -4.08 13.23
N ILE A 124 9.06 -3.53 12.40
CA ILE A 124 8.35 -4.28 11.35
C ILE A 124 8.80 -3.86 9.96
N HIS A 125 8.82 -4.81 9.05
CA HIS A 125 9.03 -4.59 7.62
C HIS A 125 7.74 -4.82 6.86
N PHE A 126 7.39 -3.86 5.99
CA PHE A 126 6.31 -4.00 5.02
C PHE A 126 6.89 -4.35 3.64
N LYS A 127 6.22 -5.21 2.93
CA LYS A 127 6.57 -5.59 1.57
C LYS A 127 5.39 -5.42 0.64
#